data_0aeebd8e1c5e6b8fc77dff26491c62c6
#
_entry.id   0aeebd8e1c5e6b8fc77dff26491c62c6
#
_cell.length_a   1.000
_cell.length_b   1.000
_cell.length_c   1.000
_cell.angle_alpha   90.00
_cell.angle_beta   90.00
_cell.angle_gamma   90.00
#
_symmetry.space_group_name_H-M   'P 1'
#
loop_
_entity.id
_entity.type
_entity.pdbx_description
1 polymer ?
#
loop_
_entity_poly.entity_id
_entity_poly.type
_entity_poly.pdbx_seq_one_letter_code
_entity_poly.pdbx_strand_id
1 'polypeptide(L)'
;MQATDDPGAAVEGVTCPRRRRVGTFLGVAITLVALGMAVAFGLERDDDPGRVAIAVVALHDQGPTSAPAESPPDAGVSPGFSHYASRAGWRRTGARRDAVEGRTVETAFWERAGKRIAHSVVSGRPVEPPADIRRTGRRGILLRSFDQAGRTAVIWQEGEHTAVVSAIGISRAALYALAGGPRVVPPGR
;
A
#
# COMPACT_ATOMS: atom_id res chain seq x y z
N MET A 1 -52.96 50.37 24.16
CA MET A 1 -53.21 51.57 23.36
C MET A 1 -52.67 51.31 21.97
N GLN A 2 -53.62 51.17 21.04
CA GLN A 2 -53.59 51.31 19.58
C GLN A 2 -52.55 50.44 18.84
N ALA A 3 -52.92 49.35 18.17
CA ALA A 3 -53.84 49.28 16.97
C ALA A 3 -53.37 50.20 15.82
N THR A 4 -52.86 49.56 14.79
CA THR A 4 -53.28 49.89 13.42
C THR A 4 -52.98 48.73 12.50
N ASP A 5 -54.06 48.24 11.94
CA ASP A 5 -54.20 47.49 10.72
C ASP A 5 -53.58 48.22 9.53
N ASP A 6 -53.09 47.50 8.57
CA ASP A 6 -53.47 47.80 7.18
C ASP A 6 -53.31 46.55 6.28
N PRO A 7 -54.28 46.33 5.42
CA PRO A 7 -54.34 45.18 4.55
C PRO A 7 -53.97 45.55 3.11
N GLY A 8 -53.56 44.53 2.40
CA GLY A 8 -53.87 44.50 0.97
C GLY A 8 -52.76 44.85 -0.01
N ALA A 9 -52.34 43.85 -0.74
CA ALA A 9 -52.32 43.94 -2.21
C ALA A 9 -52.07 42.53 -2.79
N ALA A 10 -53.12 42.02 -3.33
CA ALA A 10 -53.06 40.92 -4.29
C ALA A 10 -52.36 41.43 -5.56
N VAL A 11 -51.37 40.73 -6.05
CA VAL A 11 -50.88 40.85 -7.41
C VAL A 11 -50.87 39.50 -8.09
N GLU A 12 -51.63 39.52 -9.13
CA GLU A 12 -51.97 38.51 -10.09
C GLU A 12 -50.82 37.71 -10.68
N GLY A 13 -51.26 36.56 -11.12
CA GLY A 13 -50.53 35.52 -11.81
C GLY A 13 -49.63 35.98 -12.98
N VAL A 14 -48.48 35.41 -12.98
CA VAL A 14 -47.68 35.26 -14.19
C VAL A 14 -47.42 33.78 -14.43
N THR A 15 -48.26 33.26 -15.31
CA THR A 15 -48.09 31.94 -15.93
C THR A 15 -46.78 31.94 -16.74
N CYS A 16 -45.71 31.34 -16.24
CA CYS A 16 -44.54 31.07 -17.05
C CYS A 16 -44.67 29.74 -17.79
N PRO A 17 -44.34 29.71 -19.07
CA PRO A 17 -44.53 28.53 -19.90
C PRO A 17 -43.56 27.43 -19.54
N ARG A 18 -44.14 26.25 -19.39
CA ARG A 18 -43.49 24.96 -19.18
C ARG A 18 -42.51 24.66 -20.32
N ARG A 19 -41.28 25.11 -20.20
CA ARG A 19 -40.16 24.70 -21.08
C ARG A 19 -39.84 23.24 -20.75
N ARG A 20 -40.32 22.34 -21.61
CA ARG A 20 -39.81 20.99 -21.75
C ARG A 20 -38.29 21.07 -22.02
N ARG A 21 -37.52 20.94 -21.00
CA ARG A 21 -36.09 20.59 -21.19
C ARG A 21 -36.06 19.09 -21.44
N VAL A 22 -35.86 18.76 -22.70
CA VAL A 22 -35.31 17.47 -23.10
C VAL A 22 -33.96 17.38 -22.43
N GLY A 23 -33.90 16.73 -21.28
CA GLY A 23 -32.67 16.39 -20.62
C GLY A 23 -32.00 15.31 -21.45
N THR A 24 -31.06 15.73 -22.27
CA THR A 24 -30.05 14.86 -22.82
C THR A 24 -29.32 14.29 -21.62
N PHE A 25 -29.64 13.07 -21.24
CA PHE A 25 -28.82 12.26 -20.34
C PHE A 25 -27.53 11.96 -21.07
N LEU A 26 -26.60 12.92 -21.02
CA LEU A 26 -25.22 12.61 -21.23
C LEU A 26 -24.80 11.83 -20.01
N GLY A 27 -25.04 10.52 -20.08
CA GLY A 27 -24.47 9.57 -19.15
C GLY A 27 -22.95 9.71 -19.24
N VAL A 28 -22.41 10.49 -18.32
CA VAL A 28 -21.00 10.39 -17.99
C VAL A 28 -20.84 9.01 -17.36
N ALA A 29 -20.63 8.06 -18.23
CA ALA A 29 -19.95 6.84 -17.85
C ALA A 29 -18.56 7.28 -17.36
N ILE A 30 -18.47 7.67 -16.11
CA ILE A 30 -17.24 7.57 -15.35
C ILE A 30 -17.02 6.07 -15.21
N THR A 31 -16.59 5.52 -16.32
CA THR A 31 -15.98 4.22 -16.36
C THR A 31 -14.88 4.26 -15.32
N LEU A 32 -15.05 3.44 -14.33
CA LEU A 32 -14.05 2.90 -13.47
C LEU A 32 -12.83 2.47 -14.32
N VAL A 33 -11.94 3.43 -14.58
CA VAL A 33 -10.55 3.17 -14.93
C VAL A 33 -9.77 2.98 -13.62
N ALA A 34 -10.42 2.34 -12.66
CA ALA A 34 -9.76 1.48 -11.69
C ALA A 34 -9.44 0.14 -12.36
N LEU A 35 -9.25 0.20 -13.66
CA LEU A 35 -8.62 -0.90 -14.34
C LEU A 35 -7.17 -0.79 -14.00
N GLY A 36 -6.78 -1.68 -13.08
CA GLY A 36 -5.44 -2.10 -13.02
C GLY A 36 -4.82 -2.01 -14.41
N MET A 37 -3.77 -1.22 -14.54
CA MET A 37 -2.75 -1.55 -15.48
C MET A 37 -2.28 -2.96 -15.11
N ALA A 38 -3.03 -3.95 -15.56
CA ALA A 38 -2.43 -5.18 -15.98
C ALA A 38 -1.50 -4.73 -17.10
N VAL A 39 -0.28 -4.40 -16.74
CA VAL A 39 0.80 -4.31 -17.69
C VAL A 39 0.76 -5.67 -18.34
N ALA A 40 0.18 -5.70 -19.54
CA ALA A 40 0.28 -6.83 -20.42
C ALA A 40 1.75 -6.91 -20.88
N PHE A 41 2.61 -7.27 -19.94
CA PHE A 41 3.87 -7.87 -20.28
C PHE A 41 3.51 -9.21 -20.88
N GLY A 42 3.90 -9.37 -22.15
CA GLY A 42 3.63 -10.53 -22.96
C GLY A 42 3.83 -11.80 -22.16
N LEU A 43 2.93 -12.73 -22.39
CA LEU A 43 2.92 -14.09 -21.86
C LEU A 43 4.12 -14.91 -22.39
N GLU A 44 5.33 -14.40 -22.22
CA GLU A 44 6.49 -15.23 -22.12
C GLU A 44 6.59 -15.62 -20.65
N ARG A 45 6.22 -16.86 -20.38
CA ARG A 45 6.58 -17.57 -19.16
C ARG A 45 8.09 -17.74 -19.13
N ASP A 46 8.81 -16.64 -18.99
CA ASP A 46 10.14 -16.68 -18.44
C ASP A 46 9.98 -16.93 -16.95
N ASP A 47 10.40 -18.11 -16.52
CA ASP A 47 10.49 -18.51 -15.12
C ASP A 47 11.60 -17.70 -14.42
N ASP A 48 11.56 -16.37 -14.52
CA ASP A 48 12.45 -15.51 -13.75
C ASP A 48 12.05 -15.61 -12.27
N PRO A 49 12.82 -16.31 -11.45
CA PRO A 49 12.49 -16.54 -10.05
C PRO A 49 12.34 -15.24 -9.27
N GLY A 50 12.94 -14.13 -9.74
CA GLY A 50 12.88 -12.81 -9.12
C GLY A 50 11.64 -11.97 -9.43
N ARG A 51 10.84 -12.38 -10.41
CA ARG A 51 9.74 -11.56 -10.95
C ARG A 51 8.75 -11.09 -9.89
N VAL A 52 8.34 -11.97 -8.97
CA VAL A 52 7.44 -11.60 -7.87
C VAL A 52 8.09 -10.58 -6.94
N ALA A 53 9.37 -10.78 -6.59
CA ALA A 53 10.09 -9.83 -5.73
C ALA A 53 10.21 -8.45 -6.37
N ILE A 54 10.51 -8.39 -7.66
CA ILE A 54 10.58 -7.15 -8.46
C ILE A 54 9.21 -6.45 -8.48
N ALA A 55 8.13 -7.19 -8.75
CA ALA A 55 6.77 -6.65 -8.78
C ALA A 55 6.35 -6.09 -7.42
N VAL A 56 6.66 -6.79 -6.32
CA VAL A 56 6.38 -6.31 -4.95
C VAL A 56 7.14 -5.00 -4.67
N VAL A 57 8.41 -4.91 -5.06
CA VAL A 57 9.19 -3.68 -4.87
C VAL A 57 8.63 -2.53 -5.71
N ALA A 58 8.12 -2.80 -6.92
CA ALA A 58 7.46 -1.79 -7.75
C ALA A 58 6.16 -1.24 -7.12
N LEU A 59 5.41 -2.05 -6.36
CA LEU A 59 4.25 -1.58 -5.60
C LEU A 59 4.63 -0.56 -4.51
N HIS A 60 5.85 -0.64 -3.97
CA HIS A 60 6.33 0.29 -2.96
C HIS A 60 6.46 1.74 -3.47
N ASP A 61 6.62 1.94 -4.78
CA ASP A 61 6.67 3.27 -5.40
C ASP A 61 5.28 3.91 -5.50
N GLN A 62 4.23 3.11 -5.58
CA GLN A 62 2.86 3.59 -5.72
C GLN A 62 2.31 4.19 -4.42
N GLY A 63 2.92 3.89 -3.27
CA GLY A 63 2.50 4.40 -1.98
C GLY A 63 1.23 3.72 -1.41
N PRO A 64 0.72 4.22 -0.28
CA PRO A 64 -0.44 3.66 0.40
C PRO A 64 -1.75 3.99 -0.32
N THR A 65 -2.73 3.09 -0.23
CA THR A 65 -4.12 3.29 -0.70
C THR A 65 -5.10 3.52 0.45
N SER A 66 -4.67 3.27 1.68
CA SER A 66 -5.47 3.50 2.89
C SER A 66 -4.67 4.22 3.97
N ALA A 67 -5.38 5.03 4.78
CA ALA A 67 -4.80 5.72 5.91
C ALA A 67 -4.42 4.74 7.06
N PRO A 68 -3.50 5.12 7.96
CA PRO A 68 -3.07 4.26 9.07
C PRO A 68 -4.21 3.82 10.00
N ALA A 69 -5.17 4.72 10.25
CA ALA A 69 -6.30 4.48 11.15
C ALA A 69 -7.34 3.51 10.57
N GLU A 70 -7.37 3.36 9.24
CA GLU A 70 -8.32 2.51 8.52
C GLU A 70 -7.82 1.07 8.35
N SER A 71 -6.55 0.85 8.66
CA SER A 71 -5.92 -0.46 8.50
C SER A 71 -5.72 -1.11 9.84
N PRO A 72 -6.06 -2.39 10.02
CA PRO A 72 -5.71 -3.13 11.22
C PRO A 72 -4.22 -2.97 11.53
N PRO A 73 -3.82 -2.85 12.80
CA PRO A 73 -2.43 -2.62 13.19
C PRO A 73 -1.46 -3.68 12.65
N ASP A 74 -1.97 -4.88 12.39
CA ASP A 74 -1.21 -6.03 11.93
C ASP A 74 -1.34 -6.31 10.42
N ALA A 75 -2.18 -5.54 9.69
CA ALA A 75 -2.35 -5.75 8.26
C ALA A 75 -1.05 -5.47 7.51
N GLY A 76 -0.54 -6.48 6.82
CA GLY A 76 0.64 -6.38 5.97
C GLY A 76 1.96 -6.21 6.70
N VAL A 77 1.99 -6.53 8.01
CA VAL A 77 3.22 -6.38 8.78
C VAL A 77 3.40 -7.58 9.68
N SER A 78 4.56 -8.19 9.64
CA SER A 78 4.90 -9.12 10.70
C SER A 78 4.93 -8.38 12.05
N PRO A 79 4.36 -8.96 13.11
CA PRO A 79 4.31 -8.33 14.43
C PRO A 79 5.68 -7.88 14.93
N GLY A 80 6.72 -8.67 14.61
CA GLY A 80 8.11 -8.34 14.95
C GLY A 80 8.62 -7.08 14.26
N PHE A 81 8.33 -6.91 12.97
CA PHE A 81 8.76 -5.74 12.21
C PHE A 81 8.06 -4.46 12.69
N SER A 82 6.74 -4.50 12.88
CA SER A 82 5.94 -3.36 13.34
C SER A 82 6.46 -2.81 14.68
N HIS A 83 6.64 -3.70 15.63
CA HIS A 83 7.15 -3.34 16.96
C HIS A 83 8.55 -2.71 16.88
N TYR A 84 9.44 -3.31 16.09
CA TYR A 84 10.81 -2.80 15.96
C TYR A 84 10.87 -1.48 15.22
N ALA A 85 10.11 -1.32 14.13
CA ALA A 85 10.05 -0.08 13.38
C ALA A 85 9.56 1.07 14.26
N SER A 86 8.48 0.86 15.04
CA SER A 86 7.97 1.86 15.98
C SER A 86 9.00 2.25 17.05
N ARG A 87 9.68 1.28 17.65
CA ARG A 87 10.75 1.56 18.62
C ARG A 87 11.94 2.29 18.01
N ALA A 88 12.21 2.08 16.74
CA ALA A 88 13.23 2.81 15.99
C ALA A 88 12.77 4.20 15.52
N GLY A 89 11.58 4.65 15.95
CA GLY A 89 11.04 5.97 15.64
C GLY A 89 10.41 6.09 14.26
N TRP A 90 10.09 4.99 13.60
CA TRP A 90 9.32 4.98 12.37
C TRP A 90 7.83 5.10 12.68
N ARG A 91 7.14 6.01 11.98
CA ARG A 91 5.70 6.23 12.10
C ARG A 91 5.01 5.60 10.88
N ARG A 92 4.01 4.77 11.12
CA ARG A 92 3.17 4.21 10.05
C ARG A 92 2.40 5.33 9.36
N THR A 93 2.39 5.33 8.01
CA THR A 93 1.74 6.35 7.19
C THR A 93 0.61 5.81 6.33
N GLY A 94 0.45 4.51 6.26
CA GLY A 94 -0.65 3.88 5.53
C GLY A 94 -0.36 2.44 5.19
N ALA A 95 -1.28 1.84 4.43
CA ALA A 95 -1.18 0.49 3.93
C ALA A 95 -1.77 0.37 2.53
N ARG A 96 -1.53 -0.78 1.89
CA ARG A 96 -2.18 -1.22 0.66
C ARG A 96 -2.25 -2.74 0.61
N ARG A 97 -3.19 -3.25 -0.15
CA ARG A 97 -3.33 -4.68 -0.43
C ARG A 97 -3.45 -4.87 -1.94
N ASP A 98 -2.64 -5.77 -2.46
CA ASP A 98 -2.55 -6.06 -3.88
C ASP A 98 -2.57 -7.57 -4.13
N ALA A 99 -2.72 -7.95 -5.39
CA ALA A 99 -2.50 -9.31 -5.87
C ALA A 99 -1.36 -9.30 -6.89
N VAL A 100 -0.35 -10.13 -6.66
CA VAL A 100 0.78 -10.32 -7.57
C VAL A 100 0.89 -11.81 -7.89
N GLU A 101 0.67 -12.16 -9.14
CA GLU A 101 0.70 -13.56 -9.62
C GLU A 101 -0.15 -14.51 -8.75
N GLY A 102 -1.36 -14.08 -8.42
CA GLY A 102 -2.31 -14.86 -7.59
C GLY A 102 -1.98 -14.91 -6.10
N ARG A 103 -0.95 -14.20 -5.64
CA ARG A 103 -0.57 -14.10 -4.23
C ARG A 103 -1.10 -12.82 -3.62
N THR A 104 -1.55 -12.86 -2.39
CA THR A 104 -1.87 -11.65 -1.65
C THR A 104 -0.57 -10.98 -1.18
N VAL A 105 -0.47 -9.68 -1.45
CA VAL A 105 0.62 -8.82 -0.98
C VAL A 105 0.00 -7.73 -0.11
N GLU A 106 0.35 -7.73 1.15
CA GLU A 106 -0.04 -6.69 2.08
C GLU A 106 1.17 -5.83 2.40
N THR A 107 1.05 -4.51 2.19
CA THR A 107 2.16 -3.57 2.36
C THR A 107 1.80 -2.49 3.36
N ALA A 108 2.68 -2.25 4.31
CA ALA A 108 2.64 -1.11 5.22
C ALA A 108 3.75 -0.12 4.89
N PHE A 109 3.42 1.16 4.98
CA PHE A 109 4.33 2.27 4.72
C PHE A 109 4.68 2.97 6.03
N TRP A 110 5.94 3.35 6.14
CA TRP A 110 6.47 4.00 7.34
C TRP A 110 7.34 5.18 6.94
N GLU A 111 7.38 6.18 7.80
CA GLU A 111 8.16 7.39 7.57
C GLU A 111 8.94 7.78 8.82
N ARG A 112 10.16 8.27 8.60
CA ARG A 112 11.01 8.86 9.63
C ARG A 112 11.98 9.85 9.00
N ALA A 113 12.00 11.08 9.51
CA ALA A 113 12.90 12.14 9.05
C ALA A 113 12.90 12.32 7.51
N GLY A 114 11.71 12.37 6.91
CA GLY A 114 11.53 12.53 5.45
C GLY A 114 11.91 11.31 4.60
N LYS A 115 12.33 10.21 5.24
CA LYS A 115 12.60 8.95 4.55
C LYS A 115 11.43 8.00 4.70
N ARG A 116 11.15 7.25 3.63
CA ARG A 116 10.07 6.25 3.59
C ARG A 116 10.65 4.86 3.42
N ILE A 117 10.10 3.92 4.16
CA ILE A 117 10.25 2.49 3.94
C ILE A 117 8.87 1.89 3.63
N ALA A 118 8.86 0.84 2.84
CA ALA A 118 7.69 0.00 2.64
C ALA A 118 8.05 -1.42 3.05
N HIS A 119 7.16 -2.07 3.78
CA HIS A 119 7.28 -3.45 4.23
C HIS A 119 6.09 -4.24 3.73
N SER A 120 6.34 -5.32 3.01
CA SER A 120 5.31 -6.22 2.48
C SER A 120 5.42 -7.61 3.09
N VAL A 121 4.26 -8.23 3.29
CA VAL A 121 4.12 -9.66 3.55
C VAL A 121 3.45 -10.30 2.33
N VAL A 122 4.11 -11.27 1.74
CA VAL A 122 3.66 -12.00 0.56
C VAL A 122 3.23 -13.40 0.96
N SER A 123 1.98 -13.76 0.67
CA SER A 123 1.43 -15.07 0.98
C SER A 123 1.93 -16.16 0.02
N GLY A 124 1.83 -17.42 0.45
CA GLY A 124 2.10 -18.59 -0.37
C GLY A 124 3.57 -19.01 -0.37
N ARG A 125 3.99 -19.71 -1.43
CA ARG A 125 5.35 -20.27 -1.54
C ARG A 125 6.42 -19.19 -1.35
N PRO A 126 7.63 -19.55 -0.89
CA PRO A 126 8.75 -18.61 -0.78
C PRO A 126 8.95 -17.83 -2.08
N VAL A 127 9.17 -16.52 -1.93
CA VAL A 127 9.50 -15.65 -3.06
C VAL A 127 11.00 -15.67 -3.24
N GLU A 128 11.44 -16.05 -4.43
CA GLU A 128 12.85 -15.98 -4.76
C GLU A 128 13.24 -14.55 -5.15
N PRO A 129 14.40 -14.07 -4.72
CA PRO A 129 14.93 -12.80 -5.19
C PRO A 129 15.49 -12.94 -6.62
N PRO A 130 15.71 -11.84 -7.35
CA PRO A 130 16.42 -11.86 -8.63
C PRO A 130 17.84 -12.42 -8.48
N ALA A 131 18.48 -12.75 -9.60
CA ALA A 131 19.76 -13.46 -9.59
C ALA A 131 20.90 -12.70 -8.92
N ASP A 132 20.93 -11.36 -9.04
CA ASP A 132 21.98 -10.52 -8.43
C ASP A 132 21.62 -10.13 -6.99
N ILE A 133 22.06 -10.96 -6.04
CA ILE A 133 21.75 -10.80 -4.62
C ILE A 133 22.99 -10.78 -3.73
N ARG A 134 22.86 -10.04 -2.62
CA ARG A 134 23.77 -10.15 -1.48
C ARG A 134 23.07 -10.89 -0.34
N ARG A 135 23.83 -11.75 0.34
CA ARG A 135 23.30 -12.58 1.44
C ARG A 135 23.99 -12.21 2.74
N THR A 136 23.23 -12.17 3.83
CA THR A 136 23.79 -12.04 5.18
C THR A 136 22.92 -12.82 6.17
N GLY A 137 23.55 -13.42 7.17
CA GLY A 137 22.85 -14.03 8.29
C GLY A 137 22.74 -13.04 9.43
N ARG A 138 21.54 -12.90 10.00
CA ARG A 138 21.34 -12.08 11.18
C ARG A 138 20.34 -12.77 12.12
N ARG A 139 20.81 -13.07 13.35
CA ARG A 139 19.96 -13.72 14.38
C ARG A 139 19.24 -14.99 13.90
N GLY A 140 19.93 -15.80 13.10
CA GLY A 140 19.38 -17.03 12.55
C GLY A 140 18.41 -16.85 11.37
N ILE A 141 18.25 -15.61 10.87
CA ILE A 141 17.47 -15.33 9.67
C ILE A 141 18.44 -15.09 8.51
N LEU A 142 18.20 -15.75 7.40
CA LEU A 142 18.89 -15.46 6.14
C LEU A 142 18.22 -14.26 5.47
N LEU A 143 18.92 -13.15 5.42
CA LEU A 143 18.52 -11.95 4.71
C LEU A 143 19.18 -11.93 3.33
N ARG A 144 18.39 -11.70 2.30
CA ARG A 144 18.85 -11.53 0.93
C ARG A 144 18.50 -10.12 0.45
N SER A 145 19.40 -9.43 -0.22
CA SER A 145 19.12 -8.07 -0.70
C SER A 145 19.51 -7.90 -2.15
N PHE A 146 18.79 -7.05 -2.84
CA PHE A 146 19.00 -6.64 -4.21
C PHE A 146 18.65 -5.16 -4.38
N ASP A 147 19.07 -4.58 -5.48
CA ASP A 147 18.74 -3.21 -5.84
C ASP A 147 17.80 -3.22 -7.05
N GLN A 148 16.71 -2.46 -6.98
CA GLN A 148 15.70 -2.36 -8.03
C GLN A 148 15.25 -0.91 -8.18
N ALA A 149 15.39 -0.33 -9.37
CA ALA A 149 14.94 1.03 -9.70
C ALA A 149 15.37 2.09 -8.65
N GLY A 150 16.63 2.03 -8.18
CA GLY A 150 17.17 2.96 -7.17
C GLY A 150 16.74 2.66 -5.73
N ARG A 151 15.96 1.60 -5.51
CA ARG A 151 15.62 1.09 -4.18
C ARG A 151 16.56 -0.04 -3.79
N THR A 152 16.96 -0.06 -2.54
CA THR A 152 17.51 -1.25 -1.93
C THR A 152 16.36 -2.04 -1.29
N ALA A 153 16.24 -3.31 -1.64
CA ALA A 153 15.28 -4.24 -1.09
C ALA A 153 15.97 -5.33 -0.28
N VAL A 154 15.34 -5.77 0.80
CA VAL A 154 15.73 -6.91 1.63
C VAL A 154 14.55 -7.85 1.72
N ILE A 155 14.80 -9.13 1.47
CA ILE A 155 13.81 -10.21 1.48
C ILE A 155 14.23 -11.32 2.43
N TRP A 156 13.28 -11.86 3.17
CA TRP A 156 13.51 -13.00 4.08
C TRP A 156 12.24 -13.83 4.24
N GLN A 157 12.43 -15.06 4.69
CA GLN A 157 11.32 -15.94 5.02
C GLN A 157 10.93 -15.76 6.49
N GLU A 158 9.63 -15.61 6.74
CA GLU A 158 9.04 -15.47 8.06
C GLU A 158 7.86 -16.43 8.23
N GLY A 159 8.14 -17.61 8.80
CA GLY A 159 7.16 -18.71 8.82
C GLY A 159 6.80 -19.14 7.39
N GLU A 160 5.51 -19.14 7.07
CA GLU A 160 5.00 -19.50 5.74
C GLU A 160 4.94 -18.32 4.76
N HIS A 161 5.35 -17.13 5.18
CA HIS A 161 5.29 -15.92 4.38
C HIS A 161 6.66 -15.42 4.01
N THR A 162 6.74 -14.70 2.91
CA THR A 162 7.94 -13.95 2.56
C THR A 162 7.74 -12.49 2.92
N ALA A 163 8.67 -11.94 3.68
CA ALA A 163 8.69 -10.52 3.99
C ALA A 163 9.67 -9.79 3.08
N VAL A 164 9.30 -8.58 2.65
CA VAL A 164 10.09 -7.71 1.79
C VAL A 164 10.07 -6.30 2.36
N VAL A 165 11.22 -5.73 2.64
CA VAL A 165 11.34 -4.30 2.99
C VAL A 165 12.18 -3.59 1.95
N SER A 166 11.75 -2.40 1.51
CA SER A 166 12.55 -1.58 0.61
C SER A 166 12.52 -0.11 0.93
N ALA A 167 13.57 0.59 0.49
CA ALA A 167 13.67 2.03 0.65
C ALA A 167 14.59 2.65 -0.41
N ILE A 168 14.41 3.97 -0.61
CA ILE A 168 15.33 4.84 -1.33
C ILE A 168 16.15 5.64 -0.33
N GLY A 169 17.45 5.77 -0.55
CA GLY A 169 18.34 6.61 0.28
C GLY A 169 18.51 6.12 1.73
N ILE A 170 18.24 4.85 2.00
CA ILE A 170 18.54 4.17 3.26
C ILE A 170 19.60 3.11 2.99
N SER A 171 20.62 3.05 3.82
CA SER A 171 21.68 2.08 3.62
C SER A 171 21.19 0.64 3.81
N ARG A 172 21.76 -0.29 3.04
CA ARG A 172 21.47 -1.73 3.16
C ARG A 172 21.68 -2.23 4.60
N ALA A 173 22.70 -1.76 5.28
CA ALA A 173 22.97 -2.12 6.68
C ALA A 173 21.81 -1.70 7.61
N ALA A 174 21.24 -0.52 7.39
CA ALA A 174 20.09 -0.05 8.16
C ALA A 174 18.81 -0.88 7.85
N LEU A 175 18.60 -1.27 6.60
CA LEU A 175 17.49 -2.18 6.23
C LEU A 175 17.67 -3.57 6.83
N TYR A 176 18.90 -4.11 6.87
CA TYR A 176 19.19 -5.36 7.58
C TYR A 176 18.93 -5.25 9.08
N ALA A 177 19.21 -4.08 9.67
CA ALA A 177 18.91 -3.85 11.07
C ALA A 177 17.40 -3.85 11.33
N LEU A 178 16.59 -3.28 10.43
CA LEU A 178 15.12 -3.31 10.50
C LEU A 178 14.56 -4.72 10.30
N ALA A 179 15.01 -5.43 9.27
CA ALA A 179 14.54 -6.78 8.93
C ALA A 179 14.93 -7.82 10.01
N GLY A 180 16.12 -7.72 10.58
CA GLY A 180 16.62 -8.62 11.61
C GLY A 180 16.30 -8.17 13.05
N GLY A 181 15.24 -7.39 13.27
CA GLY A 181 14.79 -6.94 14.59
C GLY A 181 14.65 -8.09 15.62
N PRO A 182 14.50 -7.82 16.91
CA PRO A 182 14.37 -8.88 17.91
C PRO A 182 13.15 -9.75 17.58
N ARG A 183 13.36 -11.06 17.42
CA ARG A 183 12.27 -12.03 17.38
C ARG A 183 11.50 -11.89 18.69
N VAL A 184 10.24 -11.55 18.61
CA VAL A 184 9.31 -11.85 19.69
C VAL A 184 9.14 -13.37 19.63
N VAL A 185 9.88 -14.10 20.48
CA VAL A 185 9.60 -15.51 20.73
C VAL A 185 8.25 -15.51 21.43
N PRO A 186 7.18 -16.08 20.87
CA PRO A 186 5.93 -16.19 21.61
C PRO A 186 6.23 -16.97 22.90
N PRO A 187 5.67 -16.58 24.06
CA PRO A 187 5.79 -17.35 25.26
C PRO A 187 5.35 -18.78 24.96
N GLY A 188 6.21 -19.75 25.23
CA GLY A 188 5.98 -21.16 24.93
C GLY A 188 4.61 -21.60 25.46
N ARG A 189 3.89 -22.35 24.61
CA ARG A 189 2.70 -23.12 25.02
C ARG A 189 3.10 -24.28 25.86
#